data_c261b2db77042f1cb3556d3c50eb141c
#
_entry.id   c261b2db77042f1cb3556d3c50eb141c
#
_cell.length_a   1.000
_cell.length_b   1.000
_cell.length_c   1.000
_cell.angle_alpha   90.00
_cell.angle_beta   90.00
_cell.angle_gamma   90.00
#
_symmetry.space_group_name_H-M   'P 1'
#
loop_
_entity.id
_entity.type
_entity.pdbx_description
1 polymer ?
#
loop_
_entity_poly.entity_id
_entity_poly.type
_entity_poly.pdbx_seq_one_letter_code
_entity_poly.pdbx_strand_id
1 'polypeptide(L)'
;MSKKDKVVYKEKVNWKKEAALLPGYLIVLIWIAFTAVFLIWILGASLSTAPEIFSGEVFKFATGFHFDNYVRAWQASNVSVFFMNSLMYSLVTCVVVILIAAPGAYVLSRFGFVGNKPIRLSLVLAMSIPEVMIIMPIYALTAQYHIKGRILLMVLYIFIRVPFTTTYLLNFFASLSRSYEEAAAIDGCSPAKTFWQIMLPLVQPALV
;
A
#
# COMPACT_ATOMS: atom_id res chain seq x y z
N MET A 1 25.60 -36.68 0.10
CA MET A 1 24.59 -35.63 0.33
C MET A 1 24.43 -35.47 1.84
N SER A 2 25.08 -34.45 2.41
CA SER A 2 25.10 -34.19 3.86
C SER A 2 23.84 -33.39 4.26
N LYS A 3 23.03 -33.95 5.20
CA LYS A 3 21.95 -33.23 5.88
C LYS A 3 22.58 -32.07 6.67
N LYS A 4 22.39 -30.83 6.21
CA LYS A 4 22.68 -29.64 7.01
C LYS A 4 21.67 -29.57 8.13
N ASP A 5 22.10 -29.86 9.36
CA ASP A 5 21.33 -29.63 10.57
C ASP A 5 21.00 -28.14 10.67
N LYS A 6 19.70 -27.81 10.52
CA LYS A 6 19.20 -26.47 10.84
C LYS A 6 19.28 -26.33 12.36
N VAL A 7 20.27 -25.58 12.84
CA VAL A 7 20.34 -25.17 14.24
C VAL A 7 19.17 -24.22 14.49
N VAL A 8 18.09 -24.76 15.03
CA VAL A 8 16.95 -23.97 15.52
C VAL A 8 17.35 -23.41 16.88
N TYR A 9 17.77 -22.15 16.92
CA TYR A 9 17.95 -21.43 18.18
C TYR A 9 16.58 -21.26 18.83
N LYS A 10 16.27 -22.12 19.82
CA LYS A 10 15.16 -21.88 20.75
C LYS A 10 15.62 -20.76 21.70
N GLU A 11 15.26 -19.53 21.42
CA GLU A 11 15.39 -18.46 22.41
C GLU A 11 14.60 -18.84 23.66
N LYS A 12 15.26 -18.88 24.82
CA LYS A 12 14.58 -19.07 26.11
C LYS A 12 13.70 -17.87 26.38
N VAL A 13 12.40 -18.07 26.44
CA VAL A 13 11.43 -17.01 26.76
C VAL A 13 11.79 -16.39 28.10
N ASN A 14 12.05 -15.08 28.10
CA ASN A 14 12.33 -14.36 29.32
C ASN A 14 11.00 -13.84 29.91
N TRP A 15 10.41 -14.64 30.80
CA TRP A 15 9.12 -14.37 31.42
C TRP A 15 9.02 -12.98 32.10
N LYS A 16 10.12 -12.44 32.61
CA LYS A 16 10.12 -11.08 33.21
C LYS A 16 9.93 -9.99 32.13
N LYS A 17 10.52 -10.16 30.95
CA LYS A 17 10.31 -9.25 29.81
C LYS A 17 8.89 -9.40 29.27
N GLU A 18 8.39 -10.63 29.13
CA GLU A 18 7.02 -10.87 28.68
C GLU A 18 5.98 -10.28 29.63
N ALA A 19 6.19 -10.41 30.95
CA ALA A 19 5.32 -9.81 31.93
C ALA A 19 5.30 -8.28 31.87
N ALA A 20 6.42 -7.64 31.56
CA ALA A 20 6.50 -6.19 31.36
C ALA A 20 5.75 -5.72 30.08
N LEU A 21 5.56 -6.60 29.10
CA LEU A 21 4.81 -6.32 27.88
C LEU A 21 3.30 -6.60 28.01
N LEU A 22 2.87 -7.18 29.13
CA LEU A 22 1.48 -7.58 29.37
C LEU A 22 0.47 -6.43 29.20
N PRO A 23 0.72 -5.18 29.65
CA PRO A 23 -0.18 -4.07 29.37
C PRO A 23 -0.35 -3.79 27.87
N GLY A 24 0.74 -3.92 27.09
CA GLY A 24 0.70 -3.78 25.64
C GLY A 24 -0.15 -4.87 24.98
N TYR A 25 0.02 -6.12 25.40
CA TYR A 25 -0.80 -7.23 24.92
C TYR A 25 -2.28 -7.06 25.24
N LEU A 26 -2.61 -6.54 26.43
CA LEU A 26 -4.00 -6.25 26.79
C LEU A 26 -4.63 -5.18 25.88
N ILE A 27 -3.90 -4.11 25.59
CA ILE A 27 -4.38 -3.05 24.68
C ILE A 27 -4.63 -3.63 23.28
N VAL A 28 -3.69 -4.39 22.75
CA VAL A 28 -3.81 -5.04 21.43
C VAL A 28 -4.99 -6.03 21.42
N LEU A 29 -5.17 -6.81 22.48
CA LEU A 29 -6.25 -7.77 22.60
C LEU A 29 -7.62 -7.07 22.63
N ILE A 30 -7.76 -5.99 23.39
CA ILE A 30 -8.98 -5.16 23.40
C ILE A 30 -9.28 -4.62 22.01
N TRP A 31 -8.25 -4.10 21.32
CA TRP A 31 -8.41 -3.58 19.96
C TRP A 31 -8.85 -4.67 18.96
N ILE A 32 -8.23 -5.85 19.05
CA ILE A 32 -8.60 -7.00 18.20
C ILE A 32 -10.04 -7.45 18.50
N ALA A 33 -10.41 -7.56 19.78
CA ALA A 33 -11.76 -7.93 20.18
C ALA A 33 -12.80 -6.91 19.68
N PHE A 34 -12.54 -5.62 19.82
CA PHE A 34 -13.40 -4.56 19.30
C PHE A 34 -13.56 -4.66 17.77
N THR A 35 -12.45 -4.82 17.04
CA THR A 35 -12.49 -4.97 15.59
C THR A 35 -13.23 -6.24 15.17
N ALA A 36 -13.03 -7.35 15.87
CA ALA A 36 -13.71 -8.60 15.60
C ALA A 36 -15.24 -8.50 15.80
N VAL A 37 -15.69 -7.85 16.88
CA VAL A 37 -17.12 -7.58 17.12
C VAL A 37 -17.73 -6.78 15.98
N PHE A 38 -17.05 -5.72 15.53
CA PHE A 38 -17.51 -4.93 14.38
C PHE A 38 -17.63 -5.74 13.10
N LEU A 39 -16.61 -6.55 12.78
CA LEU A 39 -16.62 -7.38 11.58
C LEU A 39 -17.73 -8.43 11.64
N ILE A 40 -17.92 -9.08 12.78
CA ILE A 40 -18.98 -10.06 12.98
C ILE A 40 -20.36 -9.39 12.84
N TRP A 41 -20.51 -8.17 13.39
CA TRP A 41 -21.76 -7.41 13.26
C TRP A 41 -22.06 -7.05 11.81
N ILE A 42 -21.06 -6.55 11.06
CA ILE A 42 -21.21 -6.23 9.62
C ILE A 42 -21.60 -7.48 8.82
N LEU A 43 -20.95 -8.61 9.09
CA LEU A 43 -21.31 -9.90 8.45
C LEU A 43 -22.75 -10.31 8.77
N GLY A 44 -23.16 -10.22 10.04
CA GLY A 44 -24.54 -10.49 10.43
C GLY A 44 -25.52 -9.55 9.71
N ALA A 45 -25.27 -8.24 9.75
CA ALA A 45 -26.10 -7.23 9.08
C ALA A 45 -26.19 -7.46 7.56
N SER A 46 -25.12 -7.89 6.91
CA SER A 46 -25.13 -8.19 5.47
C SER A 46 -26.05 -9.34 5.06
N LEU A 47 -26.34 -10.22 6.01
CA LEU A 47 -27.21 -11.40 5.83
C LEU A 47 -28.62 -11.19 6.40
N SER A 48 -28.91 -10.01 6.98
CA SER A 48 -30.18 -9.67 7.61
C SER A 48 -31.04 -8.80 6.71
N THR A 49 -32.33 -8.69 7.04
CA THR A 49 -33.23 -7.74 6.41
C THR A 49 -33.12 -6.34 7.03
N ALA A 50 -33.55 -5.30 6.33
CA ALA A 50 -33.53 -3.94 6.86
C ALA A 50 -34.32 -3.79 8.18
N PRO A 51 -35.55 -4.38 8.35
CA PRO A 51 -36.25 -4.36 9.63
C PRO A 51 -35.44 -5.00 10.78
N GLU A 52 -34.76 -6.12 10.55
CA GLU A 52 -33.92 -6.79 11.57
C GLU A 52 -32.72 -5.93 11.99
N ILE A 53 -32.11 -5.20 11.02
CA ILE A 53 -31.01 -4.29 11.31
C ILE A 53 -31.48 -3.11 12.18
N PHE A 54 -32.60 -2.47 11.81
CA PHE A 54 -33.12 -1.31 12.52
C PHE A 54 -33.73 -1.65 13.89
N SER A 55 -34.22 -2.88 14.08
CA SER A 55 -34.68 -3.37 15.38
C SER A 55 -33.55 -3.84 16.31
N GLY A 56 -32.29 -3.87 15.82
CA GLY A 56 -31.15 -4.36 16.58
C GLY A 56 -31.06 -5.89 16.67
N GLU A 57 -31.83 -6.60 15.86
CA GLU A 57 -31.97 -8.06 15.90
C GLU A 57 -31.10 -8.81 14.88
N VAL A 58 -29.97 -8.20 14.49
CA VAL A 58 -29.07 -8.67 13.42
C VAL A 58 -28.69 -10.15 13.53
N PHE A 59 -28.54 -10.68 14.76
CA PHE A 59 -28.13 -12.07 14.97
C PHE A 59 -29.26 -13.06 15.21
N LYS A 60 -30.53 -12.58 15.19
CA LYS A 60 -31.66 -13.49 15.36
C LYS A 60 -31.96 -14.29 14.09
N PHE A 61 -31.62 -13.72 12.91
CA PHE A 61 -31.90 -14.31 11.60
C PHE A 61 -33.32 -14.89 11.51
N ALA A 62 -34.29 -14.14 12.04
CA ALA A 62 -35.67 -14.60 12.19
C ALA A 62 -36.30 -15.01 10.85
N THR A 63 -35.87 -14.34 9.76
CA THR A 63 -36.32 -14.60 8.39
C THR A 63 -35.32 -15.45 7.57
N GLY A 64 -34.23 -15.92 8.22
CA GLY A 64 -33.17 -16.71 7.60
C GLY A 64 -31.98 -15.88 7.10
N PHE A 65 -31.08 -16.52 6.35
CA PHE A 65 -29.90 -15.86 5.78
C PHE A 65 -30.21 -15.31 4.41
N HIS A 66 -30.07 -13.99 4.23
CA HIS A 66 -30.38 -13.29 2.99
C HIS A 66 -29.15 -13.10 2.09
N PHE A 67 -28.65 -14.16 1.47
CA PHE A 67 -27.58 -14.09 0.49
C PHE A 67 -27.95 -13.30 -0.77
N ASP A 68 -29.25 -13.17 -1.05
CA ASP A 68 -29.77 -12.36 -2.14
C ASP A 68 -29.45 -10.85 -1.99
N ASN A 69 -29.13 -10.38 -0.77
CA ASN A 69 -28.65 -9.01 -0.54
C ASN A 69 -27.39 -8.70 -1.37
N TYR A 70 -26.48 -9.66 -1.50
CA TYR A 70 -25.27 -9.49 -2.31
C TYR A 70 -25.60 -9.39 -3.80
N VAL A 71 -26.51 -10.22 -4.28
CA VAL A 71 -26.95 -10.19 -5.68
C VAL A 71 -27.66 -8.87 -5.99
N ARG A 72 -28.57 -8.45 -5.11
CA ARG A 72 -29.28 -7.16 -5.24
C ARG A 72 -28.31 -5.98 -5.22
N ALA A 73 -27.37 -5.95 -4.28
CA ALA A 73 -26.36 -4.89 -4.20
C ALA A 73 -25.50 -4.84 -5.45
N TRP A 74 -25.09 -6.00 -5.96
CA TRP A 74 -24.29 -6.10 -7.19
C TRP A 74 -25.02 -5.53 -8.40
N GLN A 75 -26.30 -5.84 -8.54
CA GLN A 75 -27.11 -5.42 -9.68
C GLN A 75 -27.59 -3.95 -9.56
N ALA A 76 -28.09 -3.56 -8.41
CA ALA A 76 -28.72 -2.24 -8.21
C ALA A 76 -27.71 -1.07 -8.27
N SER A 77 -26.47 -1.29 -7.82
CA SER A 77 -25.48 -0.23 -7.66
C SER A 77 -24.36 -0.24 -8.72
N ASN A 78 -24.51 -0.98 -9.81
CA ASN A 78 -23.47 -1.13 -10.84
C ASN A 78 -22.08 -1.48 -10.24
N VAL A 79 -22.05 -2.29 -9.16
CA VAL A 79 -20.83 -2.61 -8.41
C VAL A 79 -19.75 -3.19 -9.33
N SER A 80 -20.13 -4.00 -10.31
CA SER A 80 -19.18 -4.57 -11.30
C SER A 80 -18.42 -3.47 -12.05
N VAL A 81 -19.11 -2.41 -12.49
CA VAL A 81 -18.49 -1.30 -13.23
C VAL A 81 -17.54 -0.51 -12.32
N PHE A 82 -17.99 -0.20 -11.10
CA PHE A 82 -17.16 0.52 -10.14
C PHE A 82 -15.96 -0.30 -9.69
N PHE A 83 -16.14 -1.60 -9.45
CA PHE A 83 -15.06 -2.51 -9.09
C PHE A 83 -14.01 -2.60 -10.19
N MET A 84 -14.43 -2.80 -11.44
CA MET A 84 -13.49 -2.86 -12.58
C MET A 84 -12.76 -1.53 -12.80
N ASN A 85 -13.45 -0.39 -12.64
CA ASN A 85 -12.82 0.92 -12.70
C ASN A 85 -11.76 1.08 -11.59
N SER A 86 -12.09 0.73 -10.35
CA SER A 86 -11.16 0.83 -9.22
C SER A 86 -9.94 -0.09 -9.42
N LEU A 87 -10.16 -1.32 -9.90
CA LEU A 87 -9.08 -2.26 -10.20
C LEU A 87 -8.16 -1.69 -11.29
N MET A 88 -8.73 -1.19 -12.38
CA MET A 88 -7.99 -0.59 -13.48
C MET A 88 -7.17 0.63 -13.01
N TYR A 89 -7.80 1.56 -12.26
CA TYR A 89 -7.11 2.74 -11.75
C TYR A 89 -5.98 2.38 -10.81
N SER A 90 -6.20 1.43 -9.90
CA SER A 90 -5.18 0.97 -8.96
C SER A 90 -4.01 0.32 -9.67
N LEU A 91 -4.27 -0.61 -10.61
CA LEU A 91 -3.21 -1.30 -11.34
C LEU A 91 -2.40 -0.35 -12.22
N VAL A 92 -3.06 0.52 -13.00
CA VAL A 92 -2.37 1.48 -13.87
C VAL A 92 -1.54 2.44 -13.03
N THR A 93 -2.13 3.00 -11.97
CA THR A 93 -1.42 3.93 -11.06
C THR A 93 -0.21 3.24 -10.42
N CYS A 94 -0.37 2.03 -9.89
CA CYS A 94 0.72 1.29 -9.25
C CYS A 94 1.88 1.06 -10.22
N VAL A 95 1.59 0.53 -11.42
CA VAL A 95 2.62 0.27 -12.43
C VAL A 95 3.33 1.56 -12.84
N VAL A 96 2.59 2.63 -13.14
CA VAL A 96 3.20 3.90 -13.59
C VAL A 96 4.00 4.55 -12.47
N VAL A 97 3.50 4.54 -11.23
CA VAL A 97 4.23 5.07 -10.07
C VAL A 97 5.55 4.31 -9.88
N ILE A 98 5.55 2.99 -9.96
CA ILE A 98 6.79 2.19 -9.83
C ILE A 98 7.76 2.51 -10.98
N LEU A 99 7.26 2.61 -12.22
CA LEU A 99 8.10 2.91 -13.39
C LEU A 99 8.75 4.29 -13.31
N ILE A 100 8.14 5.25 -12.63
CA ILE A 100 8.71 6.60 -12.41
C ILE A 100 9.58 6.61 -11.14
N ALA A 101 9.04 6.10 -10.04
CA ALA A 101 9.66 6.20 -8.71
C ALA A 101 10.90 5.33 -8.57
N ALA A 102 10.92 4.10 -9.10
CA ALA A 102 12.03 3.20 -8.88
C ALA A 102 13.33 3.67 -9.57
N PRO A 103 13.34 4.07 -10.86
CA PRO A 103 14.54 4.65 -11.49
C PRO A 103 14.96 5.96 -10.80
N GLY A 104 13.99 6.82 -10.47
CA GLY A 104 14.26 8.07 -9.76
C GLY A 104 14.92 7.84 -8.40
N ALA A 105 14.38 6.93 -7.61
CA ALA A 105 14.92 6.53 -6.32
C ALA A 105 16.33 5.95 -6.43
N TYR A 106 16.56 5.08 -7.41
CA TYR A 106 17.87 4.51 -7.68
C TYR A 106 18.91 5.59 -8.01
N VAL A 107 18.59 6.47 -8.96
CA VAL A 107 19.51 7.56 -9.34
C VAL A 107 19.78 8.49 -8.16
N LEU A 108 18.75 8.89 -7.42
CA LEU A 108 18.90 9.76 -6.27
C LEU A 108 19.70 9.10 -5.13
N SER A 109 19.63 7.78 -4.96
CA SER A 109 20.35 7.07 -3.90
C SER A 109 21.81 6.80 -4.23
N ARG A 110 22.14 6.56 -5.51
CA ARG A 110 23.45 6.05 -5.95
C ARG A 110 24.36 7.11 -6.54
N PHE A 111 23.79 8.11 -7.22
CA PHE A 111 24.56 9.09 -7.96
C PHE A 111 24.53 10.47 -7.27
N GLY A 112 25.74 11.03 -7.08
CA GLY A 112 25.90 12.41 -6.63
C GLY A 112 25.94 13.33 -7.86
N PHE A 113 24.95 14.22 -7.98
CA PHE A 113 24.88 15.22 -9.04
C PHE A 113 24.33 16.56 -8.52
N VAL A 114 24.59 17.63 -9.28
CA VAL A 114 24.05 18.96 -8.97
C VAL A 114 22.54 18.89 -9.04
N GLY A 115 21.85 19.17 -7.92
CA GLY A 115 20.38 19.06 -7.84
C GLY A 115 19.88 17.84 -7.04
N ASN A 116 20.71 16.86 -6.71
CA ASN A 116 20.28 15.68 -5.93
C ASN A 116 19.62 16.11 -4.60
N LYS A 117 20.28 16.97 -3.82
CA LYS A 117 19.76 17.44 -2.52
C LYS A 117 18.43 18.21 -2.62
N PRO A 118 18.29 19.25 -3.48
CA PRO A 118 17.02 19.94 -3.62
C PRO A 118 15.89 19.08 -4.14
N ILE A 119 16.14 18.11 -5.04
CA ILE A 119 15.13 17.16 -5.50
C ILE A 119 14.65 16.28 -4.33
N ARG A 120 15.57 15.73 -3.54
CA ARG A 120 15.19 14.94 -2.34
C ARG A 120 14.39 15.77 -1.34
N LEU A 121 14.79 17.02 -1.12
CA LEU A 121 14.06 17.93 -0.25
C LEU A 121 12.65 18.23 -0.79
N SER A 122 12.51 18.48 -2.10
CA SER A 122 11.19 18.74 -2.71
C SER A 122 10.24 17.54 -2.59
N LEU A 123 10.75 16.30 -2.70
CA LEU A 123 9.95 15.09 -2.47
C LEU A 123 9.43 15.03 -1.02
N VAL A 124 10.29 15.32 -0.04
CA VAL A 124 9.90 15.34 1.37
C VAL A 124 8.87 16.46 1.64
N LEU A 125 9.09 17.66 1.09
CA LEU A 125 8.15 18.77 1.22
C LEU A 125 6.79 18.43 0.59
N ALA A 126 6.79 17.80 -0.58
CA ALA A 126 5.54 17.35 -1.22
C ALA A 126 4.73 16.39 -0.36
N MET A 127 5.40 15.49 0.38
CA MET A 127 4.75 14.57 1.32
C MET A 127 4.19 15.26 2.56
N SER A 128 4.68 16.46 2.90
CA SER A 128 4.21 17.23 4.05
C SER A 128 2.86 17.91 3.82
N ILE A 129 2.40 17.98 2.56
CA ILE A 129 1.10 18.56 2.20
C ILE A 129 0.02 17.49 2.39
N PRO A 130 -0.97 17.69 3.30
CA PRO A 130 -2.06 16.75 3.47
C PRO A 130 -2.86 16.56 2.17
N GLU A 131 -3.07 15.32 1.75
CA GLU A 131 -3.79 15.01 0.50
C GLU A 131 -5.17 15.68 0.43
N VAL A 132 -5.87 15.75 1.58
CA VAL A 132 -7.20 16.38 1.68
C VAL A 132 -7.18 17.86 1.30
N MET A 133 -6.08 18.57 1.58
CA MET A 133 -5.94 19.98 1.23
C MET A 133 -5.78 20.21 -0.29
N ILE A 134 -5.33 19.20 -1.01
CA ILE A 134 -5.12 19.26 -2.46
C ILE A 134 -6.42 18.99 -3.22
N ILE A 135 -7.31 18.19 -2.65
CA ILE A 135 -8.54 17.74 -3.32
C ILE A 135 -9.45 18.92 -3.71
N MET A 136 -9.67 19.88 -2.81
CA MET A 136 -10.57 21.00 -3.07
C MET A 136 -10.08 21.94 -4.16
N PRO A 137 -8.82 22.42 -4.16
CA PRO A 137 -8.28 23.21 -5.27
C PRO A 137 -8.33 22.47 -6.61
N ILE A 138 -8.00 21.18 -6.63
CA ILE A 138 -8.07 20.38 -7.86
C ILE A 138 -9.50 20.28 -8.36
N TYR A 139 -10.46 20.00 -7.47
CA TYR A 139 -11.88 19.96 -7.84
C TYR A 139 -12.32 21.30 -8.43
N ALA A 140 -11.97 22.43 -7.81
CA ALA A 140 -12.28 23.77 -8.32
C ALA A 140 -11.69 24.02 -9.71
N LEU A 141 -10.42 23.67 -9.92
CA LEU A 141 -9.75 23.80 -11.22
C LEU A 141 -10.42 22.92 -12.29
N THR A 142 -10.72 21.67 -11.96
CA THR A 142 -11.39 20.77 -12.92
C THR A 142 -12.78 21.24 -13.30
N ALA A 143 -13.52 21.82 -12.36
CA ALA A 143 -14.82 22.41 -12.61
C ALA A 143 -14.72 23.67 -13.48
N GLN A 144 -13.77 24.57 -13.16
CA GLN A 144 -13.54 25.82 -13.90
C GLN A 144 -13.14 25.58 -15.36
N TYR A 145 -12.24 24.64 -15.60
CA TYR A 145 -11.73 24.34 -16.94
C TYR A 145 -12.48 23.22 -17.66
N HIS A 146 -13.61 22.77 -17.07
CA HIS A 146 -14.41 21.65 -17.59
C HIS A 146 -13.60 20.38 -17.91
N ILE A 147 -12.50 20.17 -17.18
CA ILE A 147 -11.64 19.01 -17.36
C ILE A 147 -12.34 17.81 -16.72
N LYS A 148 -12.86 16.94 -17.55
CA LYS A 148 -13.56 15.71 -17.10
C LYS A 148 -12.79 14.51 -17.62
N GLY A 149 -12.81 13.43 -16.84
CA GLY A 149 -12.38 12.14 -17.36
C GLY A 149 -11.51 11.33 -16.41
N ARG A 150 -11.46 10.05 -16.75
CA ARG A 150 -10.76 9.00 -15.99
C ARG A 150 -9.25 9.20 -16.00
N ILE A 151 -8.70 9.73 -17.10
CA ILE A 151 -7.26 9.97 -17.27
C ILE A 151 -6.77 11.01 -16.27
N LEU A 152 -7.50 12.10 -16.07
CA LEU A 152 -7.14 13.11 -15.08
C LEU A 152 -7.03 12.53 -13.67
N LEU A 153 -8.01 11.69 -13.28
CA LEU A 153 -8.00 11.04 -11.98
C LEU A 153 -6.77 10.14 -11.80
N MET A 154 -6.41 9.34 -12.82
CA MET A 154 -5.19 8.52 -12.80
C MET A 154 -3.92 9.36 -12.68
N VAL A 155 -3.84 10.45 -13.45
CA VAL A 155 -2.70 11.38 -13.40
C VAL A 155 -2.55 11.97 -11.99
N LEU A 156 -3.63 12.40 -11.36
CA LEU A 156 -3.63 12.91 -9.99
C LEU A 156 -3.15 11.86 -8.98
N TYR A 157 -3.65 10.63 -9.06
CA TYR A 157 -3.19 9.54 -8.20
C TYR A 157 -1.70 9.29 -8.36
N ILE A 158 -1.17 9.30 -9.60
CA ILE A 158 0.25 9.12 -9.87
C ILE A 158 1.06 10.24 -9.21
N PHE A 159 0.70 11.51 -9.43
CA PHE A 159 1.44 12.65 -8.90
C PHE A 159 1.48 12.67 -7.37
N ILE A 160 0.39 12.30 -6.70
CA ILE A 160 0.31 12.27 -5.24
C ILE A 160 1.18 11.13 -4.68
N ARG A 161 1.26 9.99 -5.36
CA ARG A 161 1.98 8.80 -4.86
C ARG A 161 3.48 8.79 -5.18
N VAL A 162 3.92 9.44 -6.25
CA VAL A 162 5.33 9.44 -6.68
C VAL A 162 6.29 9.94 -5.59
N PRO A 163 6.05 11.05 -4.86
CA PRO A 163 6.98 11.52 -3.84
C PRO A 163 7.22 10.50 -2.72
N PHE A 164 6.15 9.92 -2.17
CA PHE A 164 6.24 8.90 -1.13
C PHE A 164 6.99 7.66 -1.63
N THR A 165 6.56 7.11 -2.77
CA THR A 165 7.15 5.87 -3.31
C THR A 165 8.61 6.06 -3.66
N THR A 166 8.99 7.23 -4.23
CA THR A 166 10.38 7.54 -4.54
C THR A 166 11.22 7.61 -3.27
N THR A 167 10.75 8.32 -2.23
CA THR A 167 11.48 8.46 -0.97
C THR A 167 11.60 7.13 -0.24
N TYR A 168 10.55 6.32 -0.25
CA TYR A 168 10.53 4.98 0.33
C TYR A 168 11.55 4.06 -0.35
N LEU A 169 11.50 3.93 -1.67
CA LEU A 169 12.42 3.09 -2.44
C LEU A 169 13.86 3.60 -2.38
N LEU A 170 14.07 4.91 -2.29
CA LEU A 170 15.40 5.51 -2.12
C LEU A 170 16.11 4.94 -0.89
N ASN A 171 15.41 4.80 0.23
CA ASN A 171 15.96 4.24 1.45
C ASN A 171 16.30 2.75 1.29
N PHE A 172 15.49 1.98 0.57
CA PHE A 172 15.80 0.58 0.24
C PHE A 172 17.03 0.47 -0.65
N PHE A 173 17.10 1.23 -1.74
CA PHE A 173 18.31 1.24 -2.57
C PHE A 173 19.54 1.66 -1.78
N ALA A 174 19.44 2.67 -0.90
CA ALA A 174 20.54 3.13 -0.09
C ALA A 174 21.07 2.06 0.90
N SER A 175 20.22 1.13 1.34
CA SER A 175 20.59 0.05 2.25
C SER A 175 21.32 -1.12 1.57
N LEU A 176 21.22 -1.25 0.24
CA LEU A 176 21.92 -2.30 -0.49
C LEU A 176 23.42 -1.99 -0.61
N SER A 177 24.27 -3.02 -0.54
CA SER A 177 25.71 -2.88 -0.73
C SER A 177 26.03 -2.41 -2.16
N ARG A 178 27.00 -1.53 -2.29
CA ARG A 178 27.54 -1.11 -3.61
C ARG A 178 28.27 -2.24 -4.35
N SER A 179 28.67 -3.28 -3.64
CA SER A 179 29.35 -4.44 -4.25
C SER A 179 28.54 -5.12 -5.36
N TYR A 180 27.20 -5.02 -5.32
CA TYR A 180 26.35 -5.55 -6.41
C TYR A 180 26.57 -4.79 -7.72
N GLU A 181 26.70 -3.47 -7.65
CA GLU A 181 26.92 -2.62 -8.82
C GLU A 181 28.36 -2.74 -9.32
N GLU A 182 29.32 -2.86 -8.41
CA GLU A 182 30.75 -3.08 -8.73
C GLU A 182 30.95 -4.43 -9.42
N ALA A 183 30.35 -5.50 -8.93
CA ALA A 183 30.39 -6.81 -9.57
C ALA A 183 29.74 -6.78 -10.95
N ALA A 184 28.57 -6.13 -11.08
CA ALA A 184 27.91 -5.97 -12.37
C ALA A 184 28.77 -5.18 -13.38
N ALA A 185 29.51 -4.18 -12.92
CA ALA A 185 30.42 -3.41 -13.76
C ALA A 185 31.60 -4.26 -14.24
N ILE A 186 32.14 -5.12 -13.38
CA ILE A 186 33.22 -6.08 -13.74
C ILE A 186 32.70 -7.06 -14.81
N ASP A 187 31.44 -7.51 -14.70
CA ASP A 187 30.77 -8.38 -15.66
C ASP A 187 30.34 -7.65 -16.96
N GLY A 188 30.68 -6.36 -17.11
CA GLY A 188 30.40 -5.57 -18.31
C GLY A 188 28.94 -5.13 -18.44
N CYS A 189 28.16 -5.14 -17.35
CA CYS A 189 26.80 -4.65 -17.39
C CYS A 189 26.76 -3.12 -17.50
N SER A 190 25.91 -2.60 -18.39
CA SER A 190 25.61 -1.17 -18.43
C SER A 190 24.81 -0.75 -17.18
N PRO A 191 24.85 0.53 -16.76
CA PRO A 191 24.08 1.02 -15.59
C PRO A 191 22.59 0.72 -15.69
N ALA A 192 22.00 0.83 -16.89
CA ALA A 192 20.60 0.50 -17.12
C ALA A 192 20.33 -1.01 -16.92
N LYS A 193 21.22 -1.87 -17.44
CA LYS A 193 21.10 -3.32 -17.26
C LYS A 193 21.28 -3.71 -15.79
N THR A 194 22.23 -3.10 -15.09
CA THR A 194 22.41 -3.27 -13.64
C THR A 194 21.16 -2.90 -12.87
N PHE A 195 20.52 -1.76 -13.20
CA PHE A 195 19.27 -1.36 -12.56
C PHE A 195 18.16 -2.39 -12.76
N TRP A 196 17.84 -2.73 -14.02
CA TRP A 196 16.66 -3.56 -14.32
C TRP A 196 16.84 -5.03 -13.92
N GLN A 197 18.06 -5.59 -14.06
CA GLN A 197 18.31 -7.02 -13.88
C GLN A 197 18.82 -7.39 -12.49
N ILE A 198 19.42 -6.44 -11.76
CA ILE A 198 20.05 -6.72 -10.46
C ILE A 198 19.39 -5.88 -9.36
N MET A 199 19.44 -4.54 -9.47
CA MET A 199 19.06 -3.68 -8.37
C MET A 199 17.54 -3.66 -8.13
N LEU A 200 16.72 -3.60 -9.18
CA LEU A 200 15.26 -3.60 -9.07
C LEU A 200 14.71 -4.92 -8.50
N PRO A 201 15.16 -6.11 -8.94
CA PRO A 201 14.78 -7.38 -8.29
C PRO A 201 15.19 -7.48 -6.82
N LEU A 202 16.33 -6.93 -6.42
CA LEU A 202 16.77 -6.95 -5.02
C LEU A 202 15.88 -6.11 -4.09
N VAL A 203 15.21 -5.06 -4.60
CA VAL A 203 14.23 -4.26 -3.86
C VAL A 203 12.80 -4.76 -4.03
N GLN A 204 12.56 -5.87 -4.71
CA GLN A 204 11.23 -6.45 -4.88
C GLN A 204 10.44 -6.60 -3.57
N PRO A 205 11.04 -6.99 -2.41
CA PRO A 205 10.31 -7.05 -1.15
C PRO A 205 9.74 -5.69 -0.69
N ALA A 206 10.27 -4.58 -1.22
CA ALA A 206 9.75 -3.24 -0.95
C ALA A 206 8.67 -2.79 -1.96
N LEU A 207 8.48 -3.54 -3.05
CA LEU A 207 7.48 -3.24 -4.09
C LEU A 207 6.17 -4.01 -3.88
N VAL A 208 6.18 -5.02 -3.03
CA VAL A 208 5.05 -5.89 -2.65
C VAL A 208 4.59 -5.58 -1.24
#